data_55cbf65c35ca0ddafcb2b186b0285de3
#
_entry.id   55cbf65c35ca0ddafcb2b186b0285de3
#
_cell.length_a   1.000
_cell.length_b   1.000
_cell.length_c   1.000
_cell.angle_alpha   90.00
_cell.angle_beta   90.00
_cell.angle_gamma   90.00
#
_symmetry.space_group_name_H-M   'P 1'
#
loop_
_entity.id
_entity.type
_entity.pdbx_description
1 polymer ?
#
loop_
_entity_poly.entity_id
_entity_poly.type
_entity_poly.pdbx_seq_one_letter_code
_entity_poly.pdbx_strand_id
1 'polypeptide(L)'
;GALDAQAWVALVCVLSCAFAYPLGNRGLLLHLERSGEALNATQRVFGMTLASQPAWWALAAWAWTQAGPPAASQLAAVFVVALVAGVAATILFFQASGMVRTNATAMGAVEAMQAAEVVFAVVLGVLFLGEAWPSGRALWGLLLVVAGIALFAWVVARNAVRDQREVRALRSERGR
;
A
#
# COMPACT_ATOMS: atom_id res chain seq x y z
N GLY A 1 2.89 15.90 25.67
CA GLY A 1 4.29 16.13 25.47
C GLY A 1 4.54 16.52 24.03
N ALA A 2 5.44 17.46 23.78
CA ALA A 2 5.90 17.80 22.43
C ALA A 2 6.55 16.57 21.78
N LEU A 3 6.44 16.44 20.46
CA LEU A 3 7.18 15.44 19.71
C LEU A 3 8.66 15.78 19.83
N ASP A 4 9.50 14.78 20.16
CA ASP A 4 10.95 14.95 20.15
C ASP A 4 11.48 14.97 18.70
N ALA A 5 12.75 15.29 18.53
CA ALA A 5 13.37 15.38 17.20
C ALA A 5 13.28 14.04 16.42
N GLN A 6 13.39 12.91 17.12
CA GLN A 6 13.28 11.58 16.49
C GLN A 6 11.87 11.31 15.99
N ALA A 7 10.84 11.69 16.74
CA ALA A 7 9.45 11.55 16.31
C ALA A 7 9.13 12.44 15.09
N TRP A 8 9.71 13.65 15.01
CA TRP A 8 9.58 14.49 13.82
C TRP A 8 10.24 13.88 12.59
N VAL A 9 11.45 13.35 12.73
CA VAL A 9 12.14 12.64 11.65
C VAL A 9 11.32 11.44 11.18
N ALA A 10 10.83 10.62 12.10
CA ALA A 10 9.98 9.47 11.77
C ALA A 10 8.71 9.90 11.01
N LEU A 11 8.04 10.96 11.47
CA LEU A 11 6.84 11.49 10.80
C LEU A 11 7.15 11.96 9.37
N VAL A 12 8.24 12.70 9.17
CA VAL A 12 8.65 13.15 7.83
C VAL A 12 8.98 11.98 6.93
N CYS A 13 9.68 10.96 7.43
CA CYS A 13 9.98 9.74 6.67
C CYS A 13 8.69 9.00 6.25
N VAL A 14 7.75 8.80 7.17
CA VAL A 14 6.47 8.14 6.88
C VAL A 14 5.66 8.92 5.84
N LEU A 15 5.54 10.23 6.01
CA LEU A 15 4.84 11.08 5.04
C LEU A 15 5.52 11.04 3.67
N SER A 16 6.84 11.10 3.61
CA SER A 16 7.59 10.99 2.35
C SER A 16 7.31 9.65 1.65
N CYS A 17 7.31 8.55 2.38
CA CYS A 17 6.97 7.23 1.85
C CYS A 17 5.52 7.15 1.37
N ALA A 18 4.57 7.75 2.11
CA ALA A 18 3.16 7.77 1.76
C ALA A 18 2.88 8.48 0.41
N PHE A 19 3.71 9.47 0.05
CA PHE A 19 3.65 10.11 -1.28
C PHE A 19 4.48 9.38 -2.33
N ALA A 20 5.69 8.95 -1.98
CA ALA A 20 6.62 8.35 -2.93
C ALA A 20 6.09 7.02 -3.50
N TYR A 21 5.45 6.20 -2.68
CA TYR A 21 4.97 4.88 -3.10
C TYR A 21 3.88 4.93 -4.17
N PRO A 22 2.76 5.66 -4.00
CA PRO A 22 1.72 5.79 -5.04
C PRO A 22 2.24 6.46 -6.31
N LEU A 23 3.09 7.48 -6.17
CA LEU A 23 3.69 8.17 -7.32
C LEU A 23 4.61 7.25 -8.11
N GLY A 24 5.44 6.46 -7.43
CA GLY A 24 6.31 5.46 -8.07
C GLY A 24 5.53 4.37 -8.80
N ASN A 25 4.49 3.83 -8.17
CA ASN A 25 3.63 2.82 -8.79
C ASN A 25 2.90 3.36 -10.02
N ARG A 26 2.31 4.55 -9.93
CA ARG A 26 1.65 5.21 -11.09
C ARG A 26 2.64 5.60 -12.18
N GLY A 27 3.81 6.10 -11.81
CA GLY A 27 4.88 6.42 -12.74
C GLY A 27 5.33 5.22 -13.55
N LEU A 28 5.51 4.06 -12.91
CA LEU A 28 5.82 2.80 -13.57
C LEU A 28 4.72 2.38 -14.54
N LEU A 29 3.45 2.40 -14.12
CA LEU A 29 2.33 2.03 -14.98
C LEU A 29 2.23 2.94 -16.22
N LEU A 30 2.38 4.25 -16.05
CA LEU A 30 2.39 5.21 -17.16
C LEU A 30 3.58 5.00 -18.10
N HIS A 31 4.74 4.66 -17.56
CA HIS A 31 5.92 4.33 -18.37
C HIS A 31 5.67 3.10 -19.23
N LEU A 32 5.14 2.03 -18.65
CA LEU A 32 4.79 0.80 -19.39
C LEU A 32 3.73 1.06 -20.48
N GLU A 33 2.75 1.91 -20.21
CA GLU A 33 1.75 2.29 -21.22
C GLU A 33 2.38 3.05 -22.40
N ARG A 34 3.33 3.94 -22.13
CA ARG A 34 4.01 4.74 -23.17
C ARG A 34 5.02 3.95 -23.98
N SER A 35 5.72 3.01 -23.35
CA SER A 35 6.70 2.15 -24.02
C SER A 35 6.05 0.99 -24.78
N GLY A 36 4.78 0.71 -24.56
CA GLY A 36 4.08 -0.44 -25.13
C GLY A 36 4.51 -1.78 -24.54
N GLU A 37 5.29 -1.77 -23.48
CA GLU A 37 5.76 -2.98 -22.80
C GLU A 37 4.69 -3.56 -21.89
N ALA A 38 4.40 -4.85 -22.07
CA ALA A 38 3.42 -5.58 -21.27
C ALA A 38 4.12 -6.45 -20.23
N LEU A 39 4.53 -5.86 -19.11
CA LEU A 39 5.05 -6.61 -17.97
C LEU A 39 3.91 -7.18 -17.12
N ASN A 40 3.97 -8.47 -16.81
CA ASN A 40 3.05 -9.06 -15.84
C ASN A 40 3.40 -8.66 -14.39
N ALA A 41 2.50 -8.96 -13.42
CA ALA A 41 2.68 -8.57 -12.03
C ALA A 41 4.00 -9.12 -11.45
N THR A 42 4.34 -10.37 -11.71
CA THR A 42 5.57 -11.02 -11.23
C THR A 42 6.82 -10.35 -11.78
N GLN A 43 6.84 -10.02 -13.07
CA GLN A 43 7.96 -9.31 -13.69
C GLN A 43 8.16 -7.91 -13.10
N ARG A 44 7.05 -7.19 -12.79
CA ARG A 44 7.10 -5.88 -12.12
C ARG A 44 7.68 -6.00 -10.72
N VAL A 45 7.20 -6.96 -9.91
CA VAL A 45 7.73 -7.22 -8.56
C VAL A 45 9.21 -7.54 -8.62
N PHE A 46 9.61 -8.45 -9.52
CA PHE A 46 11.00 -8.84 -9.68
C PHE A 46 11.91 -7.65 -10.07
N GLY A 47 11.49 -6.87 -11.06
CA GLY A 47 12.26 -5.71 -11.53
C GLY A 47 12.41 -4.63 -10.44
N MET A 48 11.33 -4.30 -9.73
CA MET A 48 11.36 -3.32 -8.62
C MET A 48 12.22 -3.82 -7.46
N THR A 49 12.09 -5.10 -7.09
CA THR A 49 12.89 -5.71 -6.04
C THR A 49 14.37 -5.68 -6.41
N LEU A 50 14.72 -6.09 -7.63
CA LEU A 50 16.10 -6.09 -8.10
C LEU A 50 16.69 -4.67 -8.13
N ALA A 51 15.94 -3.70 -8.63
CA ALA A 51 16.38 -2.30 -8.69
C ALA A 51 16.60 -1.69 -7.29
N SER A 52 15.89 -2.14 -6.26
CA SER A 52 16.04 -1.66 -4.89
C SER A 52 17.19 -2.32 -4.11
N GLN A 53 17.76 -3.45 -4.61
CA GLN A 53 18.80 -4.20 -3.89
C GLN A 53 20.03 -3.38 -3.50
N PRO A 54 20.60 -2.49 -4.35
CA PRO A 54 21.77 -1.71 -3.94
C PRO A 54 21.53 -0.86 -2.69
N ALA A 55 20.33 -0.26 -2.57
CA ALA A 55 19.95 0.52 -1.39
C ALA A 55 19.81 -0.37 -0.15
N TRP A 56 19.19 -1.54 -0.28
CA TRP A 56 19.03 -2.49 0.82
C TRP A 56 20.35 -3.07 1.29
N TRP A 57 21.27 -3.38 0.37
CA TRP A 57 22.62 -3.84 0.74
C TRP A 57 23.41 -2.77 1.47
N ALA A 58 23.34 -1.51 1.05
CA ALA A 58 23.99 -0.40 1.75
C ALA A 58 23.41 -0.23 3.16
N LEU A 59 22.09 -0.27 3.33
CA LEU A 59 21.45 -0.19 4.64
C LEU A 59 21.78 -1.39 5.53
N ALA A 60 21.82 -2.60 4.97
CA ALA A 60 22.19 -3.81 5.71
C ALA A 60 23.64 -3.75 6.19
N ALA A 61 24.56 -3.31 5.34
CA ALA A 61 25.96 -3.13 5.72
C ALA A 61 26.11 -2.10 6.84
N TRP A 62 25.40 -0.98 6.75
CA TRP A 62 25.40 0.02 7.80
C TRP A 62 24.81 -0.53 9.11
N ALA A 63 23.64 -1.20 9.06
CA ALA A 63 23.01 -1.80 10.24
C ALA A 63 23.93 -2.85 10.90
N TRP A 64 24.64 -3.65 10.09
CA TRP A 64 25.59 -4.62 10.59
C TRP A 64 26.72 -3.99 11.42
N THR A 65 27.22 -2.82 11.02
CA THR A 65 28.23 -2.09 11.79
C THR A 65 27.71 -1.53 13.11
N GLN A 66 26.40 -1.31 13.23
CA GLN A 66 25.78 -0.73 14.44
C GLN A 66 25.29 -1.80 15.42
N ALA A 67 24.68 -2.86 14.92
CA ALA A 67 23.95 -3.84 15.73
C ALA A 67 24.52 -5.26 15.65
N GLY A 68 25.49 -5.51 14.76
CA GLY A 68 26.02 -6.86 14.50
C GLY A 68 25.05 -7.74 13.70
N PRO A 69 25.36 -9.05 13.57
CA PRO A 69 24.54 -9.98 12.80
C PRO A 69 23.20 -10.26 13.50
N PRO A 70 22.10 -10.37 12.75
CA PRO A 70 20.80 -10.73 13.31
C PRO A 70 20.77 -12.15 13.84
N ALA A 71 19.95 -12.44 14.87
CA ALA A 71 19.76 -13.77 15.39
C ALA A 71 19.06 -14.69 14.37
N ALA A 72 19.33 -15.98 14.42
CA ALA A 72 18.72 -16.96 13.51
C ALA A 72 17.17 -16.96 13.58
N SER A 73 16.59 -16.75 14.77
CA SER A 73 15.14 -16.62 14.94
C SER A 73 14.56 -15.39 14.24
N GLN A 74 15.29 -14.27 14.25
CA GLN A 74 14.91 -13.07 13.52
C GLN A 74 14.96 -13.30 12.01
N LEU A 75 16.00 -13.99 11.51
CA LEU A 75 16.12 -14.34 10.09
C LEU A 75 14.95 -15.23 9.64
N ALA A 76 14.58 -16.23 10.43
CA ALA A 76 13.44 -17.09 10.11
C ALA A 76 12.12 -16.32 10.04
N ALA A 77 11.85 -15.46 11.02
CA ALA A 77 10.65 -14.62 11.02
C ALA A 77 10.61 -13.67 9.82
N VAL A 78 11.71 -12.97 9.54
CA VAL A 78 11.82 -12.06 8.39
C VAL A 78 11.67 -12.81 7.07
N PHE A 79 12.20 -14.04 6.95
CA PHE A 79 12.04 -14.86 5.76
C PHE A 79 10.56 -15.19 5.47
N VAL A 80 9.80 -15.59 6.49
CA VAL A 80 8.36 -15.86 6.35
C VAL A 80 7.61 -14.58 5.92
N VAL A 81 7.90 -13.46 6.58
CA VAL A 81 7.30 -12.17 6.22
C VAL A 81 7.66 -11.77 4.78
N ALA A 82 8.91 -11.95 4.37
CA ALA A 82 9.36 -11.64 3.02
C ALA A 82 8.64 -12.48 1.96
N LEU A 83 8.40 -13.77 2.21
CA LEU A 83 7.68 -14.62 1.27
C LEU A 83 6.19 -14.27 1.20
N VAL A 84 5.53 -14.13 2.34
CA VAL A 84 4.08 -13.94 2.39
C VAL A 84 3.70 -12.49 2.04
N ALA A 85 4.24 -11.51 2.76
CA ALA A 85 3.92 -10.11 2.56
C ALA A 85 4.76 -9.48 1.43
N GLY A 86 6.06 -9.81 1.35
CA GLY A 86 6.95 -9.23 0.34
C GLY A 86 6.70 -9.78 -1.07
N VAL A 87 6.46 -11.07 -1.23
CA VAL A 87 6.28 -11.68 -2.55
C VAL A 87 4.81 -11.91 -2.86
N ALA A 88 4.11 -12.76 -2.10
CA ALA A 88 2.76 -13.17 -2.45
C ALA A 88 1.77 -11.99 -2.44
N ALA A 89 1.71 -11.22 -1.36
CA ALA A 89 0.80 -10.07 -1.25
C ALA A 89 1.12 -8.99 -2.29
N THR A 90 2.40 -8.72 -2.56
CA THR A 90 2.79 -7.71 -3.55
C THR A 90 2.42 -8.13 -4.98
N ILE A 91 2.59 -9.42 -5.33
CA ILE A 91 2.12 -9.94 -6.63
C ILE A 91 0.61 -9.76 -6.77
N LEU A 92 -0.18 -10.12 -5.75
CA LEU A 92 -1.63 -9.96 -5.75
C LEU A 92 -2.04 -8.48 -5.89
N PHE A 93 -1.37 -7.59 -5.18
CA PHE A 93 -1.60 -6.15 -5.30
C PHE A 93 -1.33 -5.64 -6.71
N PHE A 94 -0.22 -6.04 -7.34
CA PHE A 94 0.09 -5.63 -8.71
C PHE A 94 -0.81 -6.29 -9.75
N GLN A 95 -1.31 -7.48 -9.49
CA GLN A 95 -2.36 -8.07 -10.34
C GLN A 95 -3.65 -7.24 -10.27
N ALA A 96 -4.13 -6.94 -9.07
CA ALA A 96 -5.32 -6.12 -8.86
C ALA A 96 -5.18 -4.73 -9.50
N SER A 97 -4.05 -4.04 -9.27
CA SER A 97 -3.75 -2.74 -9.87
C SER A 97 -3.69 -2.80 -11.40
N GLY A 98 -3.11 -3.89 -11.95
CA GLY A 98 -3.06 -4.10 -13.40
C GLY A 98 -4.43 -4.29 -14.05
N MET A 99 -5.37 -4.95 -13.36
CA MET A 99 -6.75 -5.16 -13.85
C MET A 99 -7.55 -3.86 -13.92
N VAL A 100 -7.26 -2.90 -13.05
CA VAL A 100 -8.04 -1.65 -12.92
C VAL A 100 -7.28 -0.41 -13.43
N ARG A 101 -6.15 -0.58 -14.09
CA ARG A 101 -5.23 0.50 -14.48
C ARG A 101 -5.86 1.64 -15.28
N THR A 102 -6.88 1.33 -16.11
CA THR A 102 -7.61 2.30 -16.95
C THR A 102 -8.75 3.00 -16.21
N ASN A 103 -9.09 2.57 -15.00
CA ASN A 103 -10.15 3.14 -14.19
C ASN A 103 -9.57 3.78 -12.93
N ALA A 104 -9.45 5.11 -12.92
CA ALA A 104 -8.86 5.86 -11.80
C ALA A 104 -9.60 5.62 -10.47
N THR A 105 -10.92 5.49 -10.51
CA THR A 105 -11.74 5.22 -9.31
C THR A 105 -11.46 3.83 -8.74
N ALA A 106 -11.42 2.81 -9.60
CA ALA A 106 -11.10 1.44 -9.20
C ALA A 106 -9.63 1.31 -8.74
N MET A 107 -8.70 2.02 -9.37
CA MET A 107 -7.31 2.10 -8.92
C MET A 107 -7.21 2.69 -7.52
N GLY A 108 -7.89 3.80 -7.27
CA GLY A 108 -7.96 4.38 -5.93
C GLY A 108 -8.57 3.44 -4.89
N ALA A 109 -9.54 2.60 -5.27
CA ALA A 109 -10.09 1.58 -4.37
C ALA A 109 -9.05 0.52 -4.00
N VAL A 110 -8.25 0.05 -4.96
CA VAL A 110 -7.15 -0.90 -4.69
C VAL A 110 -6.08 -0.26 -3.78
N GLU A 111 -5.74 1.00 -4.01
CA GLU A 111 -4.80 1.74 -3.15
C GLU A 111 -5.36 1.96 -1.73
N ALA A 112 -6.66 2.24 -1.59
CA ALA A 112 -7.30 2.41 -0.28
C ALA A 112 -7.35 1.11 0.54
N MET A 113 -7.35 -0.07 -0.10
CA MET A 113 -7.25 -1.36 0.60
C MET A 113 -5.95 -1.51 1.40
N GLN A 114 -4.86 -0.83 1.00
CA GLN A 114 -3.62 -0.80 1.78
C GLN A 114 -3.81 -0.07 3.12
N ALA A 115 -4.66 0.96 3.18
CA ALA A 115 -4.98 1.61 4.45
C ALA A 115 -5.76 0.68 5.41
N ALA A 116 -6.54 -0.26 4.88
CA ALA A 116 -7.23 -1.27 5.68
C ALA A 116 -6.26 -2.26 6.35
N GLU A 117 -5.06 -2.45 5.80
CA GLU A 117 -4.01 -3.28 6.39
C GLU A 117 -3.67 -2.86 7.83
N VAL A 118 -3.63 -1.56 8.09
CA VAL A 118 -3.38 -1.02 9.44
C VAL A 118 -4.45 -1.48 10.44
N VAL A 119 -5.72 -1.48 10.02
CA VAL A 119 -6.84 -1.93 10.86
C VAL A 119 -6.72 -3.44 11.14
N PHE A 120 -6.45 -4.23 10.10
CA PHE A 120 -6.24 -5.67 10.25
C PHE A 120 -5.02 -5.99 11.12
N ALA A 121 -3.91 -5.27 10.94
CA ALA A 121 -2.71 -5.47 11.76
C ALA A 121 -3.00 -5.23 13.24
N VAL A 122 -3.71 -4.16 13.60
CA VAL A 122 -4.10 -3.89 14.99
C VAL A 122 -5.03 -4.97 15.53
N VAL A 123 -6.08 -5.34 14.80
CA VAL A 123 -7.02 -6.38 15.24
C VAL A 123 -6.33 -7.72 15.45
N LEU A 124 -5.50 -8.15 14.48
CA LEU A 124 -4.77 -9.41 14.57
C LEU A 124 -3.71 -9.38 15.68
N GLY A 125 -3.01 -8.25 15.87
CA GLY A 125 -2.07 -8.05 16.97
C GLY A 125 -2.71 -8.24 18.34
N VAL A 126 -3.88 -7.62 18.54
CA VAL A 126 -4.64 -7.80 19.79
C VAL A 126 -5.13 -9.23 19.96
N LEU A 127 -5.71 -9.84 18.91
CA LEU A 127 -6.35 -11.16 19.01
C LEU A 127 -5.33 -12.32 19.12
N PHE A 128 -4.23 -12.26 18.39
CA PHE A 128 -3.29 -13.38 18.27
C PHE A 128 -1.98 -13.17 19.04
N LEU A 129 -1.54 -11.92 19.20
CA LEU A 129 -0.29 -11.61 19.87
C LEU A 129 -0.51 -11.07 21.29
N GLY A 130 -1.78 -10.87 21.71
CA GLY A 130 -2.11 -10.35 23.02
C GLY A 130 -1.67 -8.90 23.25
N GLU A 131 -1.53 -8.13 22.16
CA GLU A 131 -1.15 -6.72 22.25
C GLU A 131 -2.26 -5.91 22.93
N ALA A 132 -1.88 -4.83 23.63
CA ALA A 132 -2.84 -3.93 24.23
C ALA A 132 -3.60 -3.16 23.14
N TRP A 133 -4.92 -3.02 23.33
CA TRP A 133 -5.73 -2.21 22.42
C TRP A 133 -5.19 -0.77 22.33
N PRO A 134 -5.12 -0.18 21.13
CA PRO A 134 -4.64 1.18 20.96
C PRO A 134 -5.41 2.17 21.86
N SER A 135 -4.70 3.03 22.56
CA SER A 135 -5.27 4.06 23.43
C SER A 135 -4.70 5.44 23.13
N GLY A 136 -5.34 6.48 23.64
CA GLY A 136 -4.86 7.85 23.48
C GLY A 136 -4.70 8.24 21.99
N ARG A 137 -3.53 8.74 21.61
CA ARG A 137 -3.26 9.24 20.25
C ARG A 137 -3.29 8.14 19.19
N ALA A 138 -2.88 6.91 19.54
CA ALA A 138 -2.91 5.78 18.62
C ALA A 138 -4.35 5.40 18.24
N LEU A 139 -5.29 5.45 19.18
CA LEU A 139 -6.71 5.24 18.91
C LEU A 139 -7.28 6.31 17.97
N TRP A 140 -6.95 7.59 18.18
CA TRP A 140 -7.37 8.65 17.27
C TRP A 140 -6.80 8.46 15.85
N GLY A 141 -5.54 8.05 15.73
CA GLY A 141 -4.94 7.70 14.43
C GLY A 141 -5.69 6.57 13.73
N LEU A 142 -6.01 5.49 14.44
CA LEU A 142 -6.79 4.36 13.92
C LEU A 142 -8.18 4.79 13.47
N LEU A 143 -8.89 5.60 14.28
CA LEU A 143 -10.22 6.11 13.93
C LEU A 143 -10.18 7.00 12.67
N LEU A 144 -9.14 7.83 12.51
CA LEU A 144 -8.96 8.65 11.32
C LEU A 144 -8.72 7.77 10.06
N VAL A 145 -7.95 6.70 10.17
CA VAL A 145 -7.75 5.74 9.06
C VAL A 145 -9.08 5.09 8.70
N VAL A 146 -9.83 4.58 9.67
CA VAL A 146 -11.15 3.97 9.43
C VAL A 146 -12.13 4.96 8.79
N ALA A 147 -12.19 6.19 9.30
CA ALA A 147 -13.04 7.24 8.75
C ALA A 147 -12.63 7.61 7.31
N GLY A 148 -11.32 7.67 7.03
CA GLY A 148 -10.80 7.91 5.68
C GLY A 148 -11.18 6.81 4.69
N ILE A 149 -11.05 5.55 5.07
CA ILE A 149 -11.47 4.41 4.24
C ILE A 149 -12.98 4.45 4.01
N ALA A 150 -13.78 4.68 5.05
CA ALA A 150 -15.24 4.76 4.94
C ALA A 150 -15.70 5.91 4.02
N LEU A 151 -15.09 7.09 4.16
CA LEU A 151 -15.36 8.24 3.30
C LEU A 151 -14.99 7.95 1.85
N PHE A 152 -13.81 7.36 1.63
CA PHE A 152 -13.37 6.97 0.30
C PHE A 152 -14.33 5.96 -0.34
N ALA A 153 -14.69 4.88 0.37
CA ALA A 153 -15.63 3.87 -0.10
C ALA A 153 -17.00 4.49 -0.47
N TRP A 154 -17.47 5.43 0.34
CA TRP A 154 -18.71 6.14 0.08
C TRP A 154 -18.64 7.02 -1.18
N VAL A 155 -17.54 7.76 -1.39
CA VAL A 155 -17.33 8.57 -2.61
C VAL A 155 -17.27 7.69 -3.85
N VAL A 156 -16.53 6.58 -3.80
CA VAL A 156 -16.42 5.61 -4.89
C VAL A 156 -17.79 5.02 -5.24
N ALA A 157 -18.56 4.59 -4.24
CA ALA A 157 -19.90 4.05 -4.46
C ALA A 157 -20.85 5.10 -5.10
N ARG A 158 -20.78 6.36 -4.66
CA ARG A 158 -21.58 7.44 -5.27
C ARG A 158 -21.23 7.69 -6.71
N ASN A 159 -19.94 7.74 -7.03
CA ASN A 159 -19.49 7.96 -8.42
C ASN A 159 -19.92 6.81 -9.32
N ALA A 160 -19.79 5.56 -8.89
CA ALA A 160 -20.24 4.40 -9.64
C ALA A 160 -21.76 4.44 -9.97
N VAL A 161 -22.58 4.91 -9.04
CA VAL A 161 -24.02 5.09 -9.27
C VAL A 161 -24.31 6.21 -10.29
N ARG A 162 -23.54 7.31 -10.25
CA ARG A 162 -23.69 8.40 -11.23
C ARG A 162 -23.35 7.95 -12.63
N ASP A 163 -22.20 7.29 -12.80
CA ASP A 163 -21.75 6.77 -14.09
C ASP A 163 -22.77 5.81 -14.72
N GLN A 164 -23.36 4.93 -13.89
CA GLN A 164 -24.41 4.02 -14.36
C GLN A 164 -25.68 4.76 -14.82
N ARG A 165 -26.05 5.86 -14.16
CA ARG A 165 -27.21 6.67 -14.56
C ARG A 165 -26.97 7.38 -15.89
N GLU A 166 -25.77 7.95 -16.08
CA GLU A 166 -25.39 8.60 -17.33
C GLU A 166 -25.39 7.61 -18.51
N VAL A 167 -24.80 6.44 -18.34
CA VAL A 167 -24.79 5.39 -19.36
C VAL A 167 -26.22 4.93 -19.71
N ARG A 168 -27.12 4.81 -18.73
CA ARG A 168 -28.53 4.48 -18.98
C ARG A 168 -29.26 5.59 -19.73
N ALA A 169 -29.04 6.85 -19.38
CA ALA A 169 -29.63 8.00 -20.06
C ALA A 169 -29.24 8.04 -21.54
N LEU A 170 -27.93 7.92 -21.84
CA LEU A 170 -27.41 7.89 -23.21
C LEU A 170 -27.96 6.70 -24.04
N ARG A 171 -28.15 5.53 -23.42
CA ARG A 171 -28.77 4.40 -24.10
C ARG A 171 -30.23 4.63 -24.42
N SER A 172 -30.98 5.32 -23.56
CA SER A 172 -32.39 5.64 -23.79
C SER A 172 -32.57 6.67 -24.92
N GLU A 173 -31.64 7.59 -25.09
CA GLU A 173 -31.65 8.59 -26.18
C GLU A 173 -31.30 7.97 -27.54
N ARG A 174 -30.38 7.00 -27.58
CA ARG A 174 -30.02 6.29 -28.82
C ARG A 174 -31.06 5.27 -29.30
N GLY A 175 -31.99 4.86 -28.44
CA GLY A 175 -33.05 3.93 -28.77
C GLY A 175 -34.37 4.59 -29.26
N ARG A 176 -34.41 5.93 -29.30
CA ARG A 176 -35.50 6.72 -29.90
C ARG A 176 -35.11 7.23 -31.27
#